data_da491c6b48ec9443e4d070e334cbf236
#
_entry.id   da491c6b48ec9443e4d070e334cbf236
#
_cell.length_a   1.000
_cell.length_b   1.000
_cell.length_c   1.000
_cell.angle_alpha   90.00
_cell.angle_beta   90.00
_cell.angle_gamma   90.00
#
_symmetry.space_group_name_H-M   'P 1'
#
loop_
_entity.id
_entity.type
_entity.pdbx_description
1 polymer ?
#
loop_
_entity_poly.entity_id
_entity_poly.type
_entity_poly.pdbx_seq_one_letter_code
_entity_poly.pdbx_strand_id
1 'polypeptide(L)'
;SYPKVKEFLDRQVKEAKEQGYVRTLYNRIRPIPEIKSSNFMQRAFGDRVAMNSPIQGTAADIMKKAMLDVDKALKKYGDLAYIVLQVHDELLIEVKEESAKEVRNLVEKTMKAACKLAVELEVEAHIGKTWLSAK
;
A
#
# COMPACT_ATOMS: atom_id res chain seq x y z
N SER A 1 -3.76 7.02 -24.59
CA SER A 1 -4.43 5.85 -24.00
C SER A 1 -3.40 4.79 -23.61
N TYR A 2 -3.72 3.95 -22.64
CA TYR A 2 -2.83 2.90 -22.14
C TYR A 2 -3.51 1.54 -22.36
N PRO A 3 -3.32 0.92 -23.52
CA PRO A 3 -4.06 -0.31 -23.86
C PRO A 3 -3.77 -1.48 -22.91
N LYS A 4 -2.57 -1.58 -22.37
CA LYS A 4 -2.21 -2.63 -21.40
C LYS A 4 -2.91 -2.47 -20.06
N VAL A 5 -3.25 -1.23 -19.65
CA VAL A 5 -4.02 -0.97 -18.44
C VAL A 5 -5.45 -1.52 -18.61
N LYS A 6 -6.07 -1.24 -19.75
CA LYS A 6 -7.40 -1.79 -20.07
C LYS A 6 -7.38 -3.30 -20.10
N GLU A 7 -6.41 -3.89 -20.77
CA GLU A 7 -6.23 -5.34 -20.84
C GLU A 7 -6.10 -5.96 -19.44
N PHE A 8 -5.33 -5.33 -18.56
CA PHE A 8 -5.19 -5.77 -17.17
C PHE A 8 -6.53 -5.75 -16.45
N LEU A 9 -7.27 -4.64 -16.54
CA LEU A 9 -8.57 -4.49 -15.86
C LEU A 9 -9.60 -5.50 -16.38
N ASP A 10 -9.68 -5.70 -17.69
CA ASP A 10 -10.59 -6.68 -18.32
C ASP A 10 -10.24 -8.10 -17.87
N ARG A 11 -8.96 -8.42 -17.78
CA ARG A 11 -8.47 -9.73 -17.28
C ARG A 11 -8.87 -9.96 -15.83
N GLN A 12 -8.77 -8.94 -14.96
CA GLN A 12 -9.18 -9.06 -13.56
C GLN A 12 -10.67 -9.40 -13.43
N VAL A 13 -11.52 -8.74 -14.21
CA VAL A 13 -12.95 -9.02 -14.24
C VAL A 13 -13.23 -10.45 -14.72
N LYS A 14 -12.57 -10.87 -15.78
CA LYS A 14 -12.70 -12.23 -16.32
C LYS A 14 -12.31 -13.30 -15.30
N GLU A 15 -11.15 -13.14 -14.68
CA GLU A 15 -10.66 -14.07 -13.64
C GLU A 15 -11.61 -14.13 -12.45
N ALA A 16 -12.14 -12.98 -12.00
CA ALA A 16 -13.11 -12.92 -10.92
C ALA A 16 -14.41 -13.67 -11.26
N LYS A 17 -14.88 -13.57 -12.50
CA LYS A 17 -16.06 -14.32 -12.96
C LYS A 17 -15.83 -15.82 -13.01
N GLU A 18 -14.63 -16.25 -13.39
CA GLU A 18 -14.27 -17.66 -13.49
C GLU A 18 -14.06 -18.30 -12.11
N GLN A 19 -13.31 -17.64 -11.21
CA GLN A 19 -12.89 -18.23 -9.94
C GLN A 19 -13.58 -17.65 -8.69
N GLY A 20 -14.28 -16.53 -8.81
CA GLY A 20 -15.00 -15.90 -7.72
C GLY A 20 -14.18 -15.00 -6.81
N TYR A 21 -12.91 -14.74 -7.17
CA TYR A 21 -12.01 -13.88 -6.39
C TYR A 21 -10.95 -13.25 -7.29
N VAL A 22 -10.28 -12.24 -6.76
CA VAL A 22 -9.06 -11.64 -7.33
C VAL A 22 -7.93 -11.70 -6.32
N ARG A 23 -6.70 -11.48 -6.80
CA ARG A 23 -5.49 -11.53 -5.96
C ARG A 23 -4.72 -10.22 -6.06
N THR A 24 -4.04 -9.86 -4.96
CA THR A 24 -3.04 -8.81 -4.97
C THR A 24 -1.73 -9.34 -5.57
N LEU A 25 -0.76 -8.45 -5.80
CA LEU A 25 0.59 -8.84 -6.22
C LEU A 25 1.27 -9.83 -5.24
N TYR A 26 0.91 -9.77 -3.96
CA TYR A 26 1.39 -10.68 -2.91
C TYR A 26 0.48 -11.88 -2.69
N ASN A 27 -0.40 -12.18 -3.65
CA ASN A 27 -1.31 -13.33 -3.64
C ASN A 27 -2.35 -13.36 -2.52
N ARG A 28 -2.65 -12.21 -1.92
CA ARG A 28 -3.75 -12.10 -0.97
C ARG A 28 -5.08 -12.10 -1.73
N ILE A 29 -5.99 -12.97 -1.30
CA ILE A 29 -7.26 -13.21 -1.99
C ILE A 29 -8.34 -12.24 -1.49
N ARG A 30 -9.09 -11.67 -2.44
CA ARG A 30 -10.34 -10.95 -2.20
C ARG A 30 -11.49 -11.68 -2.87
N PRO A 31 -12.37 -12.38 -2.12
CA PRO A 31 -13.59 -12.97 -2.69
C PRO A 31 -14.55 -11.89 -3.17
N ILE A 32 -15.23 -12.15 -4.29
CA ILE A 32 -16.22 -11.23 -4.87
C ILE A 32 -17.49 -12.03 -5.22
N PRO A 33 -18.33 -12.36 -4.25
CA PRO A 33 -19.54 -13.13 -4.49
C PRO A 33 -20.53 -12.37 -5.37
N GLU A 34 -20.54 -11.05 -5.33
CA GLU A 34 -21.45 -10.17 -6.08
C GLU A 34 -21.30 -10.32 -7.59
N ILE A 35 -20.13 -10.75 -8.09
CA ILE A 35 -19.87 -10.83 -9.52
C ILE A 35 -20.73 -11.90 -10.22
N LYS A 36 -21.26 -12.85 -9.47
CA LYS A 36 -22.15 -13.92 -9.96
C LYS A 36 -23.62 -13.67 -9.63
N SER A 37 -23.97 -12.50 -9.08
CA SER A 37 -25.33 -12.16 -8.72
C SER A 37 -26.24 -12.06 -9.95
N SER A 38 -27.51 -12.45 -9.81
CA SER A 38 -28.54 -12.21 -10.81
C SER A 38 -28.93 -10.73 -10.91
N ASN A 39 -28.66 -9.95 -9.86
CA ASN A 39 -28.93 -8.52 -9.82
C ASN A 39 -27.86 -7.74 -10.58
N PHE A 40 -28.26 -6.97 -11.57
CA PHE A 40 -27.34 -6.17 -12.40
C PHE A 40 -26.49 -5.19 -11.59
N MET A 41 -27.08 -4.50 -10.62
CA MET A 41 -26.34 -3.52 -9.80
C MET A 41 -25.28 -4.19 -8.94
N GLN A 42 -25.57 -5.37 -8.40
CA GLN A 42 -24.58 -6.15 -7.63
C GLN A 42 -23.46 -6.65 -8.53
N ARG A 43 -23.78 -7.13 -9.75
CA ARG A 43 -22.73 -7.54 -10.71
C ARG A 43 -21.84 -6.36 -11.09
N ALA A 44 -22.42 -5.20 -11.36
CA ALA A 44 -21.66 -3.99 -11.69
C ALA A 44 -20.73 -3.56 -10.53
N PHE A 45 -21.19 -3.68 -9.30
CA PHE A 45 -20.36 -3.48 -8.10
C PHE A 45 -19.21 -4.50 -8.06
N GLY A 46 -19.52 -5.78 -8.30
CA GLY A 46 -18.51 -6.84 -8.36
C GLY A 46 -17.43 -6.59 -9.41
N ASP A 47 -17.81 -6.11 -10.60
CA ASP A 47 -16.85 -5.75 -11.66
C ASP A 47 -15.92 -4.63 -11.20
N ARG A 48 -16.44 -3.59 -10.54
CA ARG A 48 -15.60 -2.51 -10.00
C ARG A 48 -14.65 -2.99 -8.89
N VAL A 49 -15.13 -3.85 -8.02
CA VAL A 49 -14.29 -4.45 -6.97
C VAL A 49 -13.16 -5.29 -7.60
N ALA A 50 -13.47 -6.07 -8.63
CA ALA A 50 -12.48 -6.88 -9.34
C ALA A 50 -11.39 -6.04 -10.01
N MET A 51 -11.72 -4.86 -10.52
CA MET A 51 -10.76 -3.94 -11.13
C MET A 51 -9.89 -3.22 -10.08
N ASN A 52 -10.49 -2.78 -8.99
CA ASN A 52 -9.85 -1.90 -8.01
C ASN A 52 -9.11 -2.66 -6.91
N SER A 53 -9.63 -3.80 -6.46
CA SER A 53 -9.08 -4.53 -5.31
C SER A 53 -7.65 -5.02 -5.51
N PRO A 54 -7.23 -5.54 -6.67
CA PRO A 54 -5.83 -5.94 -6.87
C PRO A 54 -4.85 -4.77 -6.70
N ILE A 55 -5.23 -3.58 -7.17
CA ILE A 55 -4.39 -2.37 -7.10
C ILE A 55 -4.37 -1.82 -5.66
N GLN A 56 -5.54 -1.59 -5.07
CA GLN A 56 -5.66 -1.06 -3.72
C GLN A 56 -5.12 -2.05 -2.67
N GLY A 57 -5.40 -3.33 -2.85
CA GLY A 57 -4.88 -4.38 -1.98
C GLY A 57 -3.38 -4.53 -2.06
N THR A 58 -2.79 -4.41 -3.25
CA THR A 58 -1.34 -4.41 -3.42
C THR A 58 -0.70 -3.21 -2.74
N ALA A 59 -1.29 -2.02 -2.87
CA ALA A 59 -0.81 -0.82 -2.17
C ALA A 59 -0.85 -1.00 -0.65
N ALA A 60 -1.92 -1.61 -0.13
CA ALA A 60 -2.03 -1.92 1.30
C ALA A 60 -0.99 -2.95 1.76
N ASP A 61 -0.70 -3.96 0.94
CA ASP A 61 0.32 -4.96 1.24
C ASP A 61 1.72 -4.35 1.27
N ILE A 62 2.03 -3.45 0.33
CA ILE A 62 3.29 -2.70 0.29
C ILE A 62 3.44 -1.85 1.55
N MET A 63 2.37 -1.15 1.96
CA MET A 63 2.39 -0.32 3.17
C MET A 63 2.66 -1.16 4.42
N LYS A 64 2.02 -2.30 4.56
CA LYS A 64 2.24 -3.21 5.69
C LYS A 64 3.68 -3.72 5.74
N LYS A 65 4.21 -4.11 4.58
CA LYS A 65 5.62 -4.53 4.47
C LYS A 65 6.57 -3.39 4.83
N ALA A 66 6.30 -2.19 4.33
CA ALA A 66 7.08 -1.00 4.64
C ALA A 66 7.08 -0.70 6.14
N MET A 67 5.93 -0.82 6.81
CA MET A 67 5.83 -0.64 8.27
C MET A 67 6.70 -1.63 9.03
N LEU A 68 6.67 -2.91 8.65
CA LEU A 68 7.49 -3.94 9.29
C LEU A 68 8.98 -3.69 9.06
N ASP A 69 9.38 -3.31 7.86
CA ASP A 69 10.76 -3.01 7.52
C ASP A 69 11.28 -1.77 8.27
N VAL A 70 10.44 -0.72 8.37
CA VAL A 70 10.76 0.50 9.13
C VAL A 70 10.88 0.19 10.62
N ASP A 71 9.95 -0.57 11.18
CA ASP A 71 9.99 -0.97 12.59
C ASP A 71 11.30 -1.70 12.92
N LYS A 72 11.69 -2.65 12.07
CA LYS A 72 12.98 -3.35 12.22
C LYS A 72 14.18 -2.41 12.12
N ALA A 73 14.16 -1.49 11.15
CA ALA A 73 15.24 -0.54 10.96
C ALA A 73 15.39 0.43 12.15
N LEU A 74 14.28 0.77 12.81
CA LEU A 74 14.28 1.69 13.96
C LEU A 74 14.66 1.02 15.29
N LYS A 75 14.73 -0.29 15.37
CA LYS A 75 15.05 -1.00 16.63
C LYS A 75 16.36 -0.56 17.25
N LYS A 76 17.37 -0.25 16.43
CA LYS A 76 18.67 0.24 16.91
C LYS A 76 18.60 1.59 17.64
N TYR A 77 17.54 2.35 17.42
CA TYR A 77 17.31 3.64 18.10
C TYR A 77 16.59 3.50 19.46
N GLY A 78 16.00 2.33 19.74
CA GLY A 78 15.23 2.12 20.97
C GLY A 78 14.11 3.14 21.13
N ASP A 79 14.09 3.84 22.27
CA ASP A 79 13.07 4.85 22.56
C ASP A 79 13.31 6.19 21.86
N LEU A 80 14.41 6.33 21.11
CA LEU A 80 14.75 7.59 20.41
C LEU A 80 13.95 7.77 19.13
N ALA A 81 13.46 6.69 18.53
CA ALA A 81 12.65 6.74 17.31
C ALA A 81 11.75 5.52 17.22
N TYR A 82 10.45 5.75 16.98
CA TYR A 82 9.48 4.66 16.85
C TYR A 82 8.26 5.12 16.04
N ILE A 83 7.56 4.14 15.45
CA ILE A 83 6.31 4.40 14.73
C ILE A 83 5.20 4.66 15.74
N VAL A 84 4.50 5.77 15.56
CA VAL A 84 3.36 6.17 16.40
C VAL A 84 2.04 5.77 15.78
N LEU A 85 1.89 6.00 14.47
CA LEU A 85 0.61 5.90 13.79
C LEU A 85 0.81 5.62 12.31
N GLN A 86 -0.12 4.88 11.72
CA GLN A 86 -0.25 4.71 10.28
C GLN A 86 -1.63 5.22 9.87
N VAL A 87 -1.67 6.14 8.91
CA VAL A 87 -2.90 6.73 8.38
C VAL A 87 -2.83 6.75 6.86
N HIS A 88 -3.76 6.09 6.20
CA HIS A 88 -3.79 5.96 4.74
C HIS A 88 -2.47 5.43 4.18
N ASP A 89 -1.71 6.26 3.47
CA ASP A 89 -0.41 5.97 2.87
C ASP A 89 0.77 6.63 3.61
N GLU A 90 0.53 7.10 4.83
CA GLU A 90 1.52 7.79 5.66
C GLU A 90 1.92 6.97 6.88
N LEU A 91 3.20 7.06 7.25
CA LEU A 91 3.71 6.63 8.55
C LEU A 91 4.11 7.85 9.35
N LEU A 92 3.61 7.94 10.58
CA LEU A 92 4.00 8.96 11.54
C LEU A 92 4.99 8.36 12.53
N ILE A 93 6.17 8.97 12.63
CA ILE A 93 7.27 8.49 13.46
C ILE A 93 7.66 9.59 14.42
N GLU A 94 7.70 9.26 15.69
CA GLU A 94 8.25 10.14 16.71
C GLU A 94 9.75 9.87 16.85
N VAL A 95 10.56 10.94 16.84
CA VAL A 95 12.01 10.84 16.88
C VAL A 95 12.57 12.01 17.68
N LYS A 96 13.65 11.77 18.42
CA LYS A 96 14.40 12.84 19.06
C LYS A 96 15.02 13.75 18.02
N GLU A 97 14.98 15.05 18.27
CA GLU A 97 15.41 16.09 17.33
C GLU A 97 16.84 15.87 16.81
N GLU A 98 17.76 15.43 17.69
CA GLU A 98 19.17 15.17 17.32
C GLU A 98 19.32 14.08 16.25
N SER A 99 18.39 13.12 16.22
CA SER A 99 18.42 11.99 15.29
C SER A 99 17.46 12.15 14.11
N ALA A 100 16.73 13.27 14.03
CA ALA A 100 15.64 13.46 13.08
C ALA A 100 16.07 13.29 11.62
N LYS A 101 17.18 13.90 11.20
CA LYS A 101 17.68 13.81 9.82
C LYS A 101 18.14 12.42 9.45
N GLU A 102 18.85 11.76 10.34
CA GLU A 102 19.35 10.40 10.14
C GLU A 102 18.19 9.41 10.02
N VAL A 103 17.22 9.50 10.92
CA VAL A 103 16.03 8.66 10.91
C VAL A 103 15.18 8.92 9.67
N ARG A 104 14.98 10.18 9.28
CA ARG A 104 14.28 10.55 8.05
C ARG A 104 14.88 9.84 6.83
N ASN A 105 16.18 9.92 6.67
CA ASN A 105 16.87 9.31 5.54
C ASN A 105 16.77 7.78 5.57
N LEU A 106 16.90 7.18 6.74
CA LEU A 106 16.76 5.73 6.93
C LEU A 106 15.34 5.26 6.58
N VAL A 107 14.33 5.95 7.06
CA VAL A 107 12.92 5.62 6.82
C VAL A 107 12.59 5.76 5.32
N GLU A 108 12.97 6.85 4.69
CA GLU A 108 12.76 7.06 3.26
C GLU A 108 13.40 5.96 2.42
N LYS A 109 14.66 5.61 2.70
CA LYS A 109 15.38 4.53 2.03
C LYS A 109 14.69 3.18 2.24
N THR A 110 14.29 2.88 3.47
CA THR A 110 13.66 1.61 3.83
C THR A 110 12.31 1.46 3.14
N MET A 111 11.49 2.51 3.10
CA MET A 111 10.19 2.49 2.43
C MET A 111 10.33 2.34 0.92
N LYS A 112 11.29 3.02 0.29
CA LYS A 112 11.57 2.86 -1.15
C LYS A 112 11.98 1.43 -1.50
N ALA A 113 12.68 0.77 -0.61
CA ALA A 113 13.13 -0.61 -0.80
C ALA A 113 12.07 -1.67 -0.44
N ALA A 114 10.92 -1.28 0.09
CA ALA A 114 9.90 -2.21 0.58
C ALA A 114 9.28 -3.09 -0.53
N CYS A 115 9.27 -2.60 -1.76
CA CYS A 115 8.77 -3.35 -2.91
C CYS A 115 9.63 -3.11 -4.13
N LYS A 116 9.97 -4.18 -4.84
CA LYS A 116 10.65 -4.11 -6.13
C LYS A 116 9.60 -4.12 -7.25
N LEU A 117 9.41 -2.97 -7.87
CA LEU A 117 8.54 -2.79 -9.03
C LEU A 117 9.37 -2.43 -10.26
N ALA A 118 8.75 -2.54 -11.45
CA ALA A 118 9.38 -2.09 -12.70
C ALA A 118 9.58 -0.57 -12.74
N VAL A 119 8.79 0.16 -11.95
CA VAL A 119 8.93 1.61 -11.73
C VAL A 119 9.37 1.86 -10.29
N GLU A 120 10.07 2.96 -10.08
CA GLU A 120 10.53 3.36 -8.74
C GLU A 120 9.35 3.81 -7.88
N LEU A 121 9.34 3.36 -6.62
CA LEU A 121 8.35 3.78 -5.64
C LEU A 121 8.74 5.16 -5.09
N GLU A 122 7.90 6.16 -5.31
CA GLU A 122 8.10 7.49 -4.76
C GLU A 122 7.75 7.53 -3.28
N VAL A 123 8.66 8.06 -2.47
CA VAL A 123 8.47 8.27 -1.03
C VAL A 123 8.97 9.67 -0.68
N GLU A 124 8.12 10.44 -0.02
CA GLU A 124 8.49 11.75 0.51
C GLU A 124 8.51 11.67 2.05
N ALA A 125 9.55 12.24 2.65
CA ALA A 125 9.69 12.30 4.09
C ALA A 125 9.94 13.74 4.55
N HIS A 126 9.10 14.21 5.48
CA HIS A 126 9.14 15.57 6.02
C HIS A 126 9.34 15.53 7.54
N ILE A 127 10.04 16.54 8.05
CA ILE A 127 10.30 16.69 9.49
C ILE A 127 9.55 17.93 10.00
N GLY A 128 8.89 17.79 11.14
CA GLY A 128 8.23 18.89 11.82
C GLY A 128 8.12 18.62 13.31
N LYS A 129 7.82 19.64 14.07
CA LYS A 129 7.61 19.52 15.53
C LYS A 129 6.26 18.90 15.89
N THR A 130 5.31 18.97 14.95
CA THR A 130 3.97 18.39 15.08
C THR A 130 3.63 17.68 13.79
N TRP A 131 2.61 16.81 13.83
CA TRP A 131 2.11 16.16 12.61
C TRP A 131 1.72 17.19 11.54
N LEU A 132 1.02 18.25 11.95
CA LEU A 132 0.59 19.29 11.02
C LEU A 132 1.79 19.97 10.34
N SER A 133 2.85 20.29 11.08
CA SER A 133 4.04 20.96 10.54
C SER A 133 4.94 20.04 9.71
N ALA A 134 4.78 18.72 9.82
CA ALA A 134 5.52 17.73 9.03
C ALA A 134 4.86 17.41 7.68
N LYS A 135 3.69 17.93 7.41
CA LYS A 135 2.99 17.73 6.11
C LYS A 135 3.55 18.56 4.96
#